data_02c76edbb8c7024ce25a0f53c6bc959b
#
_entry.id   02c76edbb8c7024ce25a0f53c6bc959b
#
_cell.length_a   1.000
_cell.length_b   1.000
_cell.length_c   1.000
_cell.angle_alpha   90.00
_cell.angle_beta   90.00
_cell.angle_gamma   90.00
#
_symmetry.space_group_name_H-M   'P 1'
#
loop_
_entity.id
_entity.type
_entity.pdbx_description
1 polymer ?
#
loop_
_entity_poly.entity_id
_entity_poly.type
_entity_poly.pdbx_seq_one_letter_code
_entity_poly.pdbx_strand_id
1 'polypeptide(L)'
;MQDDFSVDKVRADFPVLSREVNGLPLAYLDSAASAQKPSQVIDAEAEFYRHGYAAVHRGIHTLSAQATEKMENVRKRASLFINARSAEELVFVRGTTEGINLVANSWGNSNVRAGDNIIISQMEHHANIVPWQMLCARVGAELRVIPLNPDGTLQLEMLPNLFDEKTRLLAITHVSNVLGTENPLAEMITLAHQHGAKVLVDGAQAVMHHPVDVQALDCDFYVFSGHKLYGPTGIGILYVKEALLQEMPPWEGGGSMIATVSLSEGTTWTKAPWRFEAGTPNTGGIIGLGAALEYVSALGLNNIAEYEQNLMHYALSQLESVPDLTLYGPQNRLGVIAFNLGKHHAYDVGSFLDNYGIAVRTGHHCAMPLMAYYNVPAMCRASLAMYNTHEEVDRLVTGLQRIHRLLG
;
A
#
# COMPACT_ATOMS: atom_id res chain seq x y z
N MET A 1 5.97 25.52 18.95
CA MET A 1 5.92 26.04 17.58
C MET A 1 6.04 24.82 16.69
N GLN A 2 4.95 24.41 16.03
CA GLN A 2 5.03 23.42 14.96
C GLN A 2 5.91 24.06 13.88
N ASP A 3 7.04 23.41 13.54
CA ASP A 3 7.80 23.80 12.35
C ASP A 3 6.86 23.60 11.15
N ASP A 4 6.57 24.68 10.43
CA ASP A 4 5.74 24.62 9.24
C ASP A 4 6.37 23.63 8.24
N PHE A 5 5.56 22.72 7.71
CA PHE A 5 6.00 21.77 6.68
C PHE A 5 6.62 22.54 5.51
N SER A 6 7.87 22.22 5.18
CA SER A 6 8.61 22.84 4.09
C SER A 6 9.02 21.79 3.06
N VAL A 7 8.42 21.86 1.87
CA VAL A 7 8.73 20.93 0.78
C VAL A 7 10.20 20.99 0.37
N ASP A 8 10.83 22.16 0.40
CA ASP A 8 12.24 22.31 0.01
C ASP A 8 13.17 21.58 0.99
N LYS A 9 12.89 21.65 2.29
CA LYS A 9 13.64 20.91 3.31
C LYS A 9 13.43 19.41 3.14
N VAL A 10 12.19 18.96 2.90
CA VAL A 10 11.87 17.54 2.65
C VAL A 10 12.59 17.04 1.42
N ARG A 11 12.54 17.76 0.30
CA ARG A 11 13.21 17.36 -0.95
C ARG A 11 14.72 17.18 -0.79
N ALA A 12 15.36 18.01 0.02
CA ALA A 12 16.79 17.94 0.28
C ALA A 12 17.22 16.61 0.93
N ASP A 13 16.31 15.94 1.63
CA ASP A 13 16.57 14.63 2.24
C ASP A 13 16.54 13.47 1.23
N PHE A 14 16.01 13.67 0.03
CA PHE A 14 15.83 12.62 -1.00
C PHE A 14 16.87 12.77 -2.12
N PRO A 15 17.99 12.01 -2.09
CA PRO A 15 19.10 12.20 -3.02
C PRO A 15 18.74 12.06 -4.50
N VAL A 16 17.83 11.14 -4.83
CA VAL A 16 17.39 10.88 -6.22
C VAL A 16 16.73 12.10 -6.85
N LEU A 17 16.05 12.94 -6.08
CA LEU A 17 15.29 14.08 -6.60
C LEU A 17 16.19 15.21 -7.13
N SER A 18 17.49 15.18 -6.85
CA SER A 18 18.49 16.12 -7.42
C SER A 18 19.03 15.71 -8.79
N ARG A 19 18.62 14.55 -9.31
CA ARG A 19 19.09 14.04 -10.60
C ARG A 19 18.49 14.78 -11.77
N GLU A 20 19.23 14.75 -12.88
CA GLU A 20 18.72 15.10 -14.21
C GLU A 20 18.40 13.82 -14.99
N VAL A 21 17.36 13.89 -15.81
CA VAL A 21 16.95 12.88 -16.78
C VAL A 21 16.81 13.55 -18.13
N ASN A 22 17.49 13.04 -19.14
CA ASN A 22 17.55 13.63 -20.48
C ASN A 22 18.00 15.11 -20.49
N GLY A 23 18.90 15.48 -19.56
CA GLY A 23 19.41 16.85 -19.42
C GLY A 23 18.42 17.84 -18.76
N LEU A 24 17.37 17.34 -18.14
CA LEU A 24 16.34 18.12 -17.45
C LEU A 24 16.21 17.67 -15.99
N PRO A 25 15.89 18.57 -15.05
CA PRO A 25 15.64 18.19 -13.67
C PRO A 25 14.54 17.11 -13.61
N LEU A 26 14.74 16.08 -12.77
CA LEU A 26 13.75 15.02 -12.59
C LEU A 26 12.48 15.57 -11.91
N ALA A 27 11.32 15.35 -12.53
CA ALA A 27 10.02 15.40 -11.89
C ALA A 27 9.53 13.97 -11.65
N TYR A 28 9.68 13.45 -10.42
CA TYR A 28 9.29 12.09 -10.07
C TYR A 28 7.83 12.02 -9.65
N LEU A 29 6.97 11.65 -10.57
CA LEU A 29 5.52 11.55 -10.40
C LEU A 29 5.04 10.08 -10.47
N ASP A 30 5.81 9.16 -9.86
CA ASP A 30 5.52 7.71 -9.86
C ASP A 30 5.57 7.08 -8.45
N SER A 31 5.32 7.87 -7.41
CA SER A 31 5.40 7.42 -6.01
C SER A 31 4.35 6.37 -5.63
N ALA A 32 3.21 6.32 -6.33
CA ALA A 32 2.20 5.28 -6.13
C ALA A 32 2.69 3.88 -6.56
N ALA A 33 3.69 3.80 -7.45
CA ALA A 33 4.37 2.55 -7.77
C ALA A 33 5.43 2.22 -6.72
N SER A 34 6.31 3.17 -6.40
CA SER A 34 7.30 3.08 -5.32
C SER A 34 7.79 4.49 -4.99
N ALA A 35 7.75 4.88 -3.72
CA ALA A 35 8.24 6.18 -3.28
C ALA A 35 9.77 6.22 -3.22
N GLN A 36 10.36 7.40 -3.37
CA GLN A 36 11.78 7.61 -3.15
C GLN A 36 12.15 7.47 -1.66
N LYS A 37 13.43 7.31 -1.38
CA LYS A 37 13.94 7.04 -0.03
C LYS A 37 14.74 8.23 0.47
N PRO A 38 14.46 8.74 1.69
CA PRO A 38 15.30 9.77 2.28
C PRO A 38 16.63 9.17 2.76
N SER A 39 17.66 10.00 2.85
CA SER A 39 18.99 9.59 3.31
C SER A 39 18.96 8.89 4.67
N GLN A 40 18.09 9.32 5.57
CA GLN A 40 17.92 8.70 6.89
C GLN A 40 17.55 7.21 6.81
N VAL A 41 16.73 6.82 5.83
CA VAL A 41 16.35 5.42 5.60
C VAL A 41 17.50 4.63 4.99
N ILE A 42 18.18 5.20 3.97
CA ILE A 42 19.32 4.58 3.30
C ILE A 42 20.44 4.33 4.31
N ASP A 43 20.77 5.35 5.09
CA ASP A 43 21.85 5.29 6.07
C ASP A 43 21.53 4.32 7.22
N ALA A 44 20.29 4.28 7.71
CA ALA A 44 19.88 3.36 8.77
C ALA A 44 20.09 1.90 8.37
N GLU A 45 19.71 1.52 7.16
CA GLU A 45 19.90 0.17 6.64
C GLU A 45 21.39 -0.14 6.43
N ALA A 46 22.15 0.79 5.83
CA ALA A 46 23.58 0.65 5.60
C ALA A 46 24.38 0.54 6.92
N GLU A 47 24.07 1.39 7.90
CA GLU A 47 24.73 1.38 9.22
C GLU A 47 24.41 0.11 10.00
N PHE A 48 23.19 -0.41 9.89
CA PHE A 48 22.86 -1.70 10.48
C PHE A 48 23.75 -2.81 9.96
N TYR A 49 23.93 -2.92 8.65
CA TYR A 49 24.83 -3.92 8.05
C TYR A 49 26.31 -3.70 8.39
N ARG A 50 26.76 -2.45 8.46
CA ARG A 50 28.17 -2.13 8.77
C ARG A 50 28.53 -2.43 10.23
N HIS A 51 27.62 -2.17 11.18
CA HIS A 51 27.98 -2.07 12.59
C HIS A 51 27.08 -2.85 13.55
N GLY A 52 25.91 -3.30 13.15
CA GLY A 52 24.91 -3.87 14.06
C GLY A 52 24.33 -5.22 13.62
N TYR A 53 24.76 -5.76 12.49
CA TYR A 53 24.17 -6.96 11.94
C TYR A 53 24.51 -8.22 12.73
N ALA A 54 23.51 -8.99 13.06
CA ALA A 54 23.61 -10.36 13.55
C ALA A 54 22.28 -11.10 13.30
N ALA A 55 22.33 -12.43 13.38
CA ALA A 55 21.10 -13.24 13.41
C ALA A 55 20.26 -12.88 14.64
N VAL A 56 18.94 -12.79 14.46
CA VAL A 56 17.99 -12.38 15.50
C VAL A 56 17.42 -13.58 16.25
N HIS A 57 16.79 -13.32 17.42
CA HIS A 57 16.04 -14.22 18.30
C HIS A 57 16.89 -15.21 19.12
N ARG A 58 17.68 -16.10 18.52
CA ARG A 58 18.31 -17.23 19.22
C ARG A 58 19.77 -17.05 19.60
N GLY A 59 20.39 -15.95 19.20
CA GLY A 59 21.77 -15.68 19.55
C GLY A 59 21.92 -15.24 20.99
N ILE A 60 22.91 -15.82 21.69
CA ILE A 60 23.21 -15.48 23.09
C ILE A 60 24.23 -14.34 23.21
N HIS A 61 24.85 -13.93 22.10
CA HIS A 61 25.88 -12.88 22.11
C HIS A 61 25.24 -11.49 21.94
N THR A 62 25.98 -10.48 22.36
CA THR A 62 25.52 -9.09 22.43
C THR A 62 24.96 -8.57 21.11
N LEU A 63 25.61 -8.82 19.97
CA LEU A 63 25.14 -8.33 18.67
C LEU A 63 23.77 -8.93 18.32
N SER A 64 23.54 -10.22 18.59
CA SER A 64 22.25 -10.84 18.34
C SER A 64 21.14 -10.26 19.21
N ALA A 65 21.42 -10.03 20.50
CA ALA A 65 20.47 -9.38 21.41
C ALA A 65 20.11 -7.98 20.94
N GLN A 66 21.10 -7.18 20.54
CA GLN A 66 20.90 -5.81 20.03
C GLN A 66 20.15 -5.79 18.70
N ALA A 67 20.45 -6.70 17.77
CA ALA A 67 19.73 -6.81 16.50
C ALA A 67 18.26 -7.19 16.73
N THR A 68 17.98 -8.12 17.64
CA THR A 68 16.64 -8.54 18.04
C THR A 68 15.87 -7.36 18.65
N GLU A 69 16.48 -6.64 19.58
CA GLU A 69 15.87 -5.48 20.21
C GLU A 69 15.51 -4.39 19.18
N LYS A 70 16.42 -4.09 18.27
CA LYS A 70 16.18 -3.13 17.19
C LYS A 70 14.99 -3.55 16.33
N MET A 71 14.94 -4.81 15.92
CA MET A 71 13.83 -5.35 15.12
C MET A 71 12.49 -5.25 15.84
N GLU A 72 12.42 -5.67 17.12
CA GLU A 72 11.18 -5.61 17.89
C GLU A 72 10.78 -4.17 18.24
N ASN A 73 11.72 -3.24 18.34
CA ASN A 73 11.40 -1.81 18.46
C ASN A 73 10.75 -1.24 17.21
N VAL A 74 11.11 -1.73 16.01
CA VAL A 74 10.41 -1.36 14.77
C VAL A 74 8.97 -1.88 14.78
N ARG A 75 8.75 -3.12 15.25
CA ARG A 75 7.39 -3.68 15.41
C ARG A 75 6.53 -2.79 16.32
N LYS A 76 7.06 -2.36 17.45
CA LYS A 76 6.38 -1.42 18.38
C LYS A 76 6.10 -0.09 17.70
N ARG A 77 7.06 0.47 16.96
CA ARG A 77 6.87 1.73 16.22
C ARG A 77 5.79 1.60 15.17
N ALA A 78 5.77 0.51 14.41
CA ALA A 78 4.73 0.24 13.42
C ALA A 78 3.35 0.10 14.08
N SER A 79 3.24 -0.51 15.26
CA SER A 79 1.96 -0.60 15.98
C SER A 79 1.44 0.76 16.41
N LEU A 80 2.31 1.64 16.86
CA LEU A 80 1.95 3.03 17.20
C LEU A 80 1.55 3.83 15.96
N PHE A 81 2.24 3.60 14.85
CA PHE A 81 1.99 4.32 13.59
C PHE A 81 0.58 4.12 13.03
N ILE A 82 0.02 2.93 13.18
CA ILE A 82 -1.36 2.61 12.76
C ILE A 82 -2.35 2.51 13.93
N ASN A 83 -1.93 2.89 15.13
CA ASN A 83 -2.71 2.81 16.37
C ASN A 83 -3.25 1.40 16.66
N ALA A 84 -2.44 0.35 16.47
CA ALA A 84 -2.76 -1.00 16.94
C ALA A 84 -2.67 -1.07 18.47
N ARG A 85 -3.41 -1.99 19.09
CA ARG A 85 -3.40 -2.17 20.56
C ARG A 85 -2.09 -2.69 21.09
N SER A 86 -1.44 -3.55 20.29
CA SER A 86 -0.22 -4.25 20.68
C SER A 86 0.68 -4.46 19.46
N ALA A 87 1.99 -4.46 19.69
CA ALA A 87 2.95 -4.87 18.68
C ALA A 87 2.77 -6.35 18.27
N GLU A 88 2.20 -7.18 19.13
CA GLU A 88 1.94 -8.59 18.85
C GLU A 88 0.80 -8.82 17.84
N GLU A 89 0.06 -7.78 17.47
CA GLU A 89 -0.92 -7.80 16.37
C GLU A 89 -0.29 -7.59 14.98
N LEU A 90 1.03 -7.34 14.91
CA LEU A 90 1.73 -7.06 13.65
C LEU A 90 2.64 -8.22 13.24
N VAL A 91 2.55 -8.59 11.98
CA VAL A 91 3.41 -9.57 11.31
C VAL A 91 4.27 -8.84 10.27
N PHE A 92 5.58 -9.06 10.29
CA PHE A 92 6.45 -8.65 9.20
C PHE A 92 6.24 -9.56 7.99
N VAL A 93 5.98 -8.95 6.86
CA VAL A 93 5.79 -9.60 5.56
C VAL A 93 6.67 -8.93 4.51
N ARG A 94 6.83 -9.53 3.34
CA ARG A 94 7.61 -8.91 2.24
C ARG A 94 6.92 -7.73 1.59
N GLY A 95 5.63 -7.55 1.82
CA GLY A 95 4.79 -6.48 1.29
C GLY A 95 3.32 -6.84 1.32
N THR A 96 2.49 -5.96 0.80
CA THR A 96 1.02 -6.11 0.77
C THR A 96 0.57 -7.42 0.13
N THR A 97 1.15 -7.79 -1.00
CA THR A 97 0.80 -9.04 -1.71
C THR A 97 1.00 -10.26 -0.83
N GLU A 98 2.13 -10.38 -0.14
CA GLU A 98 2.37 -11.50 0.77
C GLU A 98 1.42 -11.48 1.96
N GLY A 99 1.16 -10.30 2.55
CA GLY A 99 0.22 -10.20 3.67
C GLY A 99 -1.19 -10.66 3.31
N ILE A 100 -1.68 -10.29 2.13
CA ILE A 100 -2.98 -10.77 1.64
C ILE A 100 -2.97 -12.28 1.38
N ASN A 101 -1.92 -12.81 0.77
CA ASN A 101 -1.77 -14.26 0.57
C ASN A 101 -1.68 -15.03 1.89
N LEU A 102 -1.01 -14.48 2.90
CA LEU A 102 -0.97 -15.07 4.24
C LEU A 102 -2.39 -15.19 4.81
N VAL A 103 -3.19 -14.12 4.75
CA VAL A 103 -4.59 -14.17 5.22
C VAL A 103 -5.41 -15.18 4.42
N ALA A 104 -5.28 -15.20 3.10
CA ALA A 104 -6.01 -16.14 2.23
C ALA A 104 -5.65 -17.60 2.52
N ASN A 105 -4.38 -17.90 2.75
CA ASN A 105 -3.91 -19.28 2.96
C ASN A 105 -3.98 -19.75 4.41
N SER A 106 -3.94 -18.85 5.39
CA SER A 106 -4.11 -19.19 6.81
C SER A 106 -5.57 -19.07 7.22
N TRP A 107 -6.06 -17.85 7.44
CA TRP A 107 -7.44 -17.60 7.84
C TRP A 107 -8.44 -18.10 6.80
N GLY A 108 -8.21 -17.82 5.52
CA GLY A 108 -9.14 -18.18 4.43
C GLY A 108 -9.37 -19.68 4.33
N ASN A 109 -8.31 -20.48 4.32
CA ASN A 109 -8.45 -21.95 4.28
C ASN A 109 -9.20 -22.54 5.49
N SER A 110 -9.15 -21.88 6.63
CA SER A 110 -9.80 -22.35 7.86
C SER A 110 -11.25 -21.90 7.98
N ASN A 111 -11.63 -20.78 7.34
CA ASN A 111 -12.92 -20.12 7.59
C ASN A 111 -13.83 -20.01 6.35
N VAL A 112 -13.31 -20.23 5.15
CA VAL A 112 -14.09 -20.13 3.90
C VAL A 112 -14.29 -21.54 3.34
N ARG A 113 -15.54 -21.89 3.04
CA ARG A 113 -15.95 -23.23 2.59
C ARG A 113 -16.78 -23.14 1.31
N ALA A 114 -17.08 -24.31 0.74
CA ALA A 114 -17.95 -24.41 -0.43
C ALA A 114 -19.32 -23.72 -0.18
N GLY A 115 -19.72 -22.89 -1.10
CA GLY A 115 -20.96 -22.10 -1.02
C GLY A 115 -20.86 -20.82 -0.22
N ASP A 116 -19.75 -20.54 0.46
CA ASP A 116 -19.49 -19.23 1.05
C ASP A 116 -19.15 -18.19 -0.03
N ASN A 117 -19.11 -16.91 0.35
CA ASN A 117 -18.70 -15.85 -0.57
C ASN A 117 -17.76 -14.83 0.09
N ILE A 118 -16.98 -14.19 -0.77
CA ILE A 118 -16.07 -13.10 -0.47
C ILE A 118 -16.46 -11.91 -1.33
N ILE A 119 -16.49 -10.72 -0.73
CA ILE A 119 -16.81 -9.47 -1.44
C ILE A 119 -15.51 -8.67 -1.64
N ILE A 120 -15.27 -8.22 -2.86
CA ILE A 120 -14.23 -7.26 -3.22
C ILE A 120 -14.83 -6.09 -4.00
N SER A 121 -14.06 -5.06 -4.32
CA SER A 121 -14.52 -4.01 -5.22
C SER A 121 -13.93 -4.16 -6.63
N GLN A 122 -14.55 -3.49 -7.59
CA GLN A 122 -14.10 -3.45 -8.98
C GLN A 122 -12.81 -2.64 -9.17
N MET A 123 -12.42 -1.80 -8.19
CA MET A 123 -11.22 -0.97 -8.23
C MET A 123 -9.98 -1.62 -7.59
N GLU A 124 -10.07 -2.87 -7.11
CA GLU A 124 -8.97 -3.49 -6.38
C GLU A 124 -7.71 -3.66 -7.24
N HIS A 125 -6.56 -3.49 -6.60
CA HIS A 125 -5.28 -3.96 -7.14
C HIS A 125 -5.29 -5.49 -7.27
N HIS A 126 -4.58 -6.04 -8.25
CA HIS A 126 -4.48 -7.50 -8.47
C HIS A 126 -4.12 -8.28 -7.19
N ALA A 127 -3.29 -7.72 -6.31
CA ALA A 127 -2.95 -8.33 -5.03
C ALA A 127 -4.15 -8.59 -4.11
N ASN A 128 -5.24 -7.82 -4.29
CA ASN A 128 -6.49 -7.97 -3.53
C ASN A 128 -7.64 -8.56 -4.38
N ILE A 129 -7.32 -9.18 -5.48
CA ILE A 129 -8.25 -9.93 -6.33
C ILE A 129 -7.78 -11.39 -6.44
N VAL A 130 -6.57 -11.60 -6.94
CA VAL A 130 -6.06 -12.92 -7.35
C VAL A 130 -5.99 -13.91 -6.20
N PRO A 131 -5.51 -13.56 -4.99
CA PRO A 131 -5.51 -14.50 -3.86
C PRO A 131 -6.91 -14.99 -3.49
N TRP A 132 -7.93 -14.12 -3.62
CA TRP A 132 -9.31 -14.48 -3.34
C TRP A 132 -9.93 -15.33 -4.43
N GLN A 133 -9.61 -15.07 -5.70
CA GLN A 133 -9.99 -15.96 -6.82
C GLN A 133 -9.39 -17.36 -6.62
N MET A 134 -8.11 -17.45 -6.25
CA MET A 134 -7.44 -18.73 -5.97
C MET A 134 -8.08 -19.45 -4.79
N LEU A 135 -8.39 -18.76 -3.70
CA LEU A 135 -9.08 -19.35 -2.55
C LEU A 135 -10.47 -19.85 -2.94
N CYS A 136 -11.28 -19.02 -3.59
CA CYS A 136 -12.64 -19.40 -4.02
C CYS A 136 -12.64 -20.62 -4.95
N ALA A 137 -11.71 -20.66 -5.92
CA ALA A 137 -11.56 -21.81 -6.82
C ALA A 137 -11.18 -23.09 -6.06
N ARG A 138 -10.32 -22.98 -5.04
CA ARG A 138 -9.85 -24.14 -4.27
C ARG A 138 -10.93 -24.72 -3.36
N VAL A 139 -11.75 -23.86 -2.74
CA VAL A 139 -12.74 -24.30 -1.73
C VAL A 139 -14.17 -24.38 -2.29
N GLY A 140 -14.45 -23.88 -3.47
CA GLY A 140 -15.80 -23.83 -4.04
C GLY A 140 -16.65 -22.67 -3.50
N ALA A 141 -16.03 -21.53 -3.19
CA ALA A 141 -16.69 -20.29 -2.77
C ALA A 141 -16.91 -19.34 -3.96
N GLU A 142 -17.75 -18.34 -3.76
CA GLU A 142 -18.11 -17.32 -4.75
C GLU A 142 -17.37 -16.00 -4.46
N LEU A 143 -16.89 -15.32 -5.51
CA LEU A 143 -16.38 -13.97 -5.43
C LEU A 143 -17.44 -12.98 -5.92
N ARG A 144 -17.83 -12.03 -5.08
CA ARG A 144 -18.80 -10.97 -5.39
C ARG A 144 -18.07 -9.64 -5.50
N VAL A 145 -18.57 -8.76 -6.37
CA VAL A 145 -17.89 -7.50 -6.70
C VAL A 145 -18.79 -6.31 -6.50
N ILE A 146 -18.34 -5.32 -5.74
CA ILE A 146 -18.98 -4.01 -5.61
C ILE A 146 -18.68 -3.22 -6.89
N PRO A 147 -19.71 -2.80 -7.65
CA PRO A 147 -19.50 -2.06 -8.89
C PRO A 147 -19.11 -0.60 -8.65
N LEU A 148 -18.63 0.05 -9.72
CA LEU A 148 -18.25 1.45 -9.72
C LEU A 148 -19.34 2.36 -10.26
N ASN A 149 -19.36 3.59 -9.76
CA ASN A 149 -19.99 4.73 -10.39
C ASN A 149 -19.07 5.31 -11.50
N PRO A 150 -19.62 6.04 -12.48
CA PRO A 150 -18.83 6.66 -13.54
C PRO A 150 -17.74 7.62 -13.03
N ASP A 151 -17.93 8.25 -11.88
CA ASP A 151 -16.96 9.14 -11.24
C ASP A 151 -15.81 8.42 -10.53
N GLY A 152 -15.80 7.08 -10.52
CA GLY A 152 -14.76 6.28 -9.88
C GLY A 152 -14.98 6.03 -8.39
N THR A 153 -16.14 6.35 -7.84
CA THR A 153 -16.57 5.92 -6.50
C THR A 153 -17.28 4.56 -6.55
N LEU A 154 -17.41 3.90 -5.40
CA LEU A 154 -18.16 2.65 -5.33
C LEU A 154 -19.68 2.88 -5.29
N GLN A 155 -20.44 2.00 -5.93
CA GLN A 155 -21.91 1.96 -5.79
C GLN A 155 -22.28 1.35 -4.43
N LEU A 156 -22.15 2.16 -3.36
CA LEU A 156 -22.37 1.70 -1.99
C LEU A 156 -23.82 1.27 -1.71
N GLU A 157 -24.78 1.78 -2.46
CA GLU A 157 -26.19 1.37 -2.40
C GLU A 157 -26.39 -0.10 -2.81
N MET A 158 -25.45 -0.67 -3.58
CA MET A 158 -25.47 -2.08 -3.95
C MET A 158 -24.88 -2.99 -2.88
N LEU A 159 -24.04 -2.45 -1.99
CA LEU A 159 -23.28 -3.23 -1.03
C LEU A 159 -24.15 -4.06 -0.08
N PRO A 160 -25.26 -3.55 0.51
CA PRO A 160 -26.12 -4.36 1.36
C PRO A 160 -26.66 -5.62 0.69
N ASN A 161 -26.92 -5.57 -0.61
CA ASN A 161 -27.46 -6.69 -1.38
C ASN A 161 -26.40 -7.77 -1.71
N LEU A 162 -25.13 -7.47 -1.55
CA LEU A 162 -24.04 -8.42 -1.75
C LEU A 162 -23.79 -9.29 -0.52
N PHE A 163 -24.21 -8.86 0.66
CA PHE A 163 -24.07 -9.61 1.91
C PHE A 163 -25.21 -10.60 2.08
N ASP A 164 -24.86 -11.79 2.58
CA ASP A 164 -25.79 -12.80 3.10
C ASP A 164 -25.14 -13.55 4.27
N GLU A 165 -25.80 -14.57 4.81
CA GLU A 165 -25.31 -15.40 5.93
C GLU A 165 -24.06 -16.21 5.61
N LYS A 166 -23.71 -16.35 4.33
CA LYS A 166 -22.52 -17.06 3.83
C LYS A 166 -21.36 -16.14 3.49
N THR A 167 -21.52 -14.84 3.65
CA THR A 167 -20.45 -13.90 3.44
C THR A 167 -19.41 -13.99 4.57
N ARG A 168 -18.17 -14.30 4.23
CA ARG A 168 -17.10 -14.50 5.21
C ARG A 168 -16.13 -13.34 5.29
N LEU A 169 -15.91 -12.66 4.17
CA LEU A 169 -14.91 -11.59 4.06
C LEU A 169 -15.36 -10.48 3.14
N LEU A 170 -15.09 -9.25 3.54
CA LEU A 170 -15.00 -8.07 2.68
C LEU A 170 -13.52 -7.70 2.58
N ALA A 171 -12.93 -7.78 1.38
CA ALA A 171 -11.56 -7.36 1.11
C ALA A 171 -11.59 -6.10 0.24
N ILE A 172 -11.14 -4.98 0.79
CA ILE A 172 -11.36 -3.66 0.20
C ILE A 172 -10.10 -2.79 0.29
N THR A 173 -9.80 -2.05 -0.78
CA THR A 173 -8.74 -1.03 -0.74
C THR A 173 -9.18 0.19 0.05
N HIS A 174 -8.27 0.77 0.83
CA HIS A 174 -8.48 2.03 1.53
C HIS A 174 -8.50 3.18 0.53
N VAL A 175 -7.46 3.25 -0.32
CA VAL A 175 -7.30 4.24 -1.39
C VAL A 175 -6.96 3.51 -2.69
N SER A 176 -7.68 3.80 -3.75
CA SER A 176 -7.41 3.21 -5.07
C SER A 176 -6.04 3.66 -5.60
N ASN A 177 -5.24 2.70 -6.05
CA ASN A 177 -3.93 2.97 -6.66
C ASN A 177 -4.02 3.57 -8.08
N VAL A 178 -5.19 3.62 -8.66
CA VAL A 178 -5.43 4.22 -10.00
C VAL A 178 -6.25 5.50 -9.90
N LEU A 179 -7.36 5.45 -9.18
CA LEU A 179 -8.35 6.54 -9.15
C LEU A 179 -8.11 7.55 -8.03
N GLY A 180 -7.33 7.15 -6.99
CA GLY A 180 -7.17 7.96 -5.78
C GLY A 180 -8.44 8.02 -4.91
N THR A 181 -9.47 7.28 -5.26
CA THR A 181 -10.70 7.18 -4.48
C THR A 181 -10.39 6.66 -3.08
N GLU A 182 -10.75 7.42 -2.06
CA GLU A 182 -10.76 6.98 -0.67
C GLU A 182 -12.11 6.36 -0.35
N ASN A 183 -12.13 5.11 0.07
CA ASN A 183 -13.38 4.40 0.38
C ASN A 183 -13.85 4.71 1.82
N PRO A 184 -15.17 4.82 2.06
CA PRO A 184 -15.75 5.09 3.37
C PRO A 184 -15.73 3.84 4.25
N LEU A 185 -14.55 3.44 4.71
CA LEU A 185 -14.30 2.15 5.38
C LEU A 185 -15.14 1.96 6.64
N ALA A 186 -15.34 3.00 7.45
CA ALA A 186 -16.07 2.89 8.71
C ALA A 186 -17.49 2.34 8.51
N GLU A 187 -18.19 2.85 7.50
CA GLU A 187 -19.54 2.39 7.15
C GLU A 187 -19.51 0.97 6.57
N MET A 188 -18.56 0.69 5.68
CA MET A 188 -18.41 -0.61 5.02
C MET A 188 -18.05 -1.70 6.03
N ILE A 189 -17.16 -1.41 6.98
CA ILE A 189 -16.74 -2.35 8.04
C ILE A 189 -17.91 -2.63 8.99
N THR A 190 -18.64 -1.58 9.40
CA THR A 190 -19.83 -1.74 10.25
C THR A 190 -20.84 -2.66 9.60
N LEU A 191 -21.14 -2.47 8.33
CA LEU A 191 -22.08 -3.30 7.59
C LEU A 191 -21.60 -4.76 7.48
N ALA A 192 -20.32 -4.96 7.16
CA ALA A 192 -19.74 -6.29 7.08
C ALA A 192 -19.85 -7.05 8.42
N HIS A 193 -19.53 -6.39 9.53
CA HIS A 193 -19.62 -6.97 10.87
C HIS A 193 -21.08 -7.30 11.27
N GLN A 194 -22.05 -6.50 10.85
CA GLN A 194 -23.47 -6.81 11.06
C GLN A 194 -23.90 -8.14 10.41
N HIS A 195 -23.23 -8.52 9.31
CA HIS A 195 -23.43 -9.80 8.62
C HIS A 195 -22.46 -10.91 9.09
N GLY A 196 -21.65 -10.66 10.12
CA GLY A 196 -20.69 -11.63 10.64
C GLY A 196 -19.44 -11.82 9.76
N ALA A 197 -19.27 -11.01 8.71
CA ALA A 197 -18.10 -11.06 7.84
C ALA A 197 -16.91 -10.32 8.46
N LYS A 198 -15.69 -10.83 8.20
CA LYS A 198 -14.44 -10.14 8.53
C LYS A 198 -14.09 -9.12 7.45
N VAL A 199 -13.23 -8.16 7.78
CA VAL A 199 -12.80 -7.13 6.83
C VAL A 199 -11.27 -7.07 6.75
N LEU A 200 -10.75 -7.24 5.54
CA LEU A 200 -9.37 -6.96 5.20
C LEU A 200 -9.30 -5.64 4.43
N VAL A 201 -8.45 -4.75 4.90
CA VAL A 201 -8.17 -3.47 4.25
C VAL A 201 -6.79 -3.49 3.61
N ASP A 202 -6.74 -3.28 2.30
CA ASP A 202 -5.50 -2.98 1.58
C ASP A 202 -5.17 -1.49 1.75
N GLY A 203 -4.22 -1.19 2.63
CA GLY A 203 -3.78 0.16 2.96
C GLY A 203 -2.54 0.64 2.19
N ALA A 204 -2.13 -0.08 1.13
CA ALA A 204 -0.87 0.19 0.43
C ALA A 204 -0.74 1.63 -0.10
N GLN A 205 -1.86 2.26 -0.49
CA GLN A 205 -1.88 3.64 -0.98
C GLN A 205 -2.32 4.66 0.07
N ALA A 206 -2.72 4.24 1.27
CA ALA A 206 -3.26 5.13 2.28
C ALA A 206 -2.21 5.63 3.28
N VAL A 207 -1.37 4.73 3.78
CA VAL A 207 -0.47 4.98 4.92
C VAL A 207 0.57 6.08 4.70
N MET A 208 0.88 6.40 3.44
CA MET A 208 1.82 7.48 3.11
C MET A 208 1.15 8.86 3.05
N HIS A 209 -0.17 8.92 2.94
CA HIS A 209 -0.90 10.16 2.67
C HIS A 209 -1.61 10.74 3.89
N HIS A 210 -2.05 9.90 4.82
CA HIS A 210 -2.76 10.35 6.03
C HIS A 210 -2.64 9.34 7.18
N PRO A 211 -2.94 9.77 8.42
CA PRO A 211 -2.96 8.87 9.57
C PRO A 211 -3.97 7.73 9.40
N VAL A 212 -3.59 6.55 9.84
CA VAL A 212 -4.45 5.37 9.89
C VAL A 212 -4.65 4.93 11.33
N ASP A 213 -5.88 4.69 11.73
CA ASP A 213 -6.27 4.21 13.05
C ASP A 213 -7.07 2.91 12.92
N VAL A 214 -6.38 1.77 13.05
CA VAL A 214 -7.01 0.45 12.89
C VAL A 214 -8.00 0.12 14.00
N GLN A 215 -7.86 0.74 15.19
CA GLN A 215 -8.83 0.58 16.27
C GLN A 215 -10.11 1.34 15.97
N ALA A 216 -10.01 2.59 15.50
CA ALA A 216 -11.18 3.39 15.12
C ALA A 216 -11.91 2.81 13.90
N LEU A 217 -11.16 2.29 12.90
CA LEU A 217 -11.74 1.59 11.76
C LEU A 217 -12.41 0.28 12.14
N ASP A 218 -11.91 -0.37 13.20
CA ASP A 218 -12.36 -1.70 13.64
C ASP A 218 -12.19 -2.80 12.56
N CYS A 219 -11.24 -2.62 11.63
CA CYS A 219 -10.93 -3.65 10.63
C CYS A 219 -10.27 -4.88 11.29
N ASP A 220 -10.45 -6.04 10.68
CA ASP A 220 -9.92 -7.30 11.19
C ASP A 220 -8.48 -7.54 10.72
N PHE A 221 -8.16 -7.09 9.51
CA PHE A 221 -6.84 -7.14 8.87
C PHE A 221 -6.54 -5.80 8.19
N TYR A 222 -5.31 -5.34 8.30
CA TYR A 222 -4.81 -4.16 7.57
C TYR A 222 -3.40 -4.43 7.06
N VAL A 223 -3.14 -4.15 5.78
CA VAL A 223 -1.86 -4.51 5.17
C VAL A 223 -1.29 -3.35 4.36
N PHE A 224 0.03 -3.17 4.43
CA PHE A 224 0.75 -2.18 3.62
C PHE A 224 2.21 -2.58 3.37
N SER A 225 2.82 -1.90 2.40
CA SER A 225 4.21 -2.13 1.98
C SER A 225 5.11 -0.97 2.37
N GLY A 226 6.34 -1.28 2.80
CA GLY A 226 7.32 -0.27 3.19
C GLY A 226 7.80 0.60 2.03
N HIS A 227 7.96 0.03 0.83
CA HIS A 227 8.52 0.76 -0.32
C HIS A 227 7.63 1.90 -0.84
N LYS A 228 6.36 1.93 -0.51
CA LYS A 228 5.45 3.05 -0.80
C LYS A 228 5.43 4.08 0.32
N LEU A 229 5.88 3.71 1.51
CA LEU A 229 6.00 4.56 2.70
C LEU A 229 7.44 5.06 2.90
N TYR A 230 8.13 5.38 1.81
CA TYR A 230 9.52 5.89 1.81
C TYR A 230 10.55 4.91 2.40
N GLY A 231 10.16 3.68 2.65
CA GLY A 231 10.99 2.60 3.21
C GLY A 231 11.56 1.67 2.14
N PRO A 232 12.32 0.63 2.56
CA PRO A 232 12.90 -0.35 1.64
C PRO A 232 11.86 -1.20 0.93
N THR A 233 12.25 -1.80 -0.20
CA THR A 233 11.53 -2.92 -0.83
C THR A 233 11.64 -4.19 0.00
N GLY A 234 10.77 -5.15 -0.23
CA GLY A 234 10.85 -6.48 0.40
C GLY A 234 10.50 -6.51 1.89
N ILE A 235 9.81 -5.48 2.36
CA ILE A 235 9.28 -5.40 3.73
C ILE A 235 7.90 -4.73 3.73
N GLY A 236 7.03 -5.21 4.59
CA GLY A 236 5.70 -4.67 4.82
C GLY A 236 5.14 -5.14 6.15
N ILE A 237 3.94 -4.70 6.46
CA ILE A 237 3.24 -5.00 7.71
C ILE A 237 1.87 -5.58 7.39
N LEU A 238 1.54 -6.67 8.06
CA LEU A 238 0.18 -7.19 8.19
C LEU A 238 -0.26 -7.01 9.65
N TYR A 239 -1.29 -6.18 9.86
CA TYR A 239 -2.01 -6.10 11.12
C TYR A 239 -3.16 -7.09 11.12
N VAL A 240 -3.32 -7.81 12.23
CA VAL A 240 -4.47 -8.69 12.48
C VAL A 240 -4.93 -8.50 13.92
N LYS A 241 -6.24 -8.37 14.13
CA LYS A 241 -6.80 -8.37 15.49
C LYS A 241 -6.30 -9.59 16.27
N GLU A 242 -5.85 -9.38 17.51
CA GLU A 242 -5.20 -10.41 18.33
C GLU A 242 -5.98 -11.73 18.39
N ALA A 243 -7.29 -11.66 18.63
CA ALA A 243 -8.13 -12.86 18.71
C ALA A 243 -8.08 -13.71 17.43
N LEU A 244 -8.10 -13.07 16.26
CA LEU A 244 -7.99 -13.78 14.98
C LEU A 244 -6.57 -14.33 14.76
N LEU A 245 -5.57 -13.54 15.10
CA LEU A 245 -4.17 -13.92 14.88
C LEU A 245 -3.79 -15.15 15.70
N GLN A 246 -4.31 -15.27 16.92
CA GLN A 246 -4.06 -16.44 17.77
C GLN A 246 -4.71 -17.73 17.23
N GLU A 247 -5.86 -17.62 16.56
CA GLU A 247 -6.58 -18.77 15.99
C GLU A 247 -6.05 -19.19 14.62
N MET A 248 -5.35 -18.30 13.90
CA MET A 248 -4.84 -18.59 12.56
C MET A 248 -3.73 -19.64 12.59
N PRO A 249 -3.82 -20.69 11.75
CA PRO A 249 -2.73 -21.65 11.61
C PRO A 249 -1.54 -21.01 10.86
N PRO A 250 -0.32 -21.54 11.04
CA PRO A 250 0.82 -21.12 10.23
C PRO A 250 0.57 -21.47 8.75
N TRP A 251 1.17 -20.70 7.84
CA TRP A 251 1.04 -20.95 6.40
C TRP A 251 2.37 -21.31 5.74
N GLU A 252 3.49 -20.79 6.25
CA GLU A 252 4.84 -21.20 5.90
C GLU A 252 5.48 -21.93 7.08
N GLY A 253 6.18 -23.00 6.80
CA GLY A 253 6.87 -23.79 7.80
C GLY A 253 8.38 -23.74 7.64
N GLY A 254 9.09 -23.75 8.77
CA GLY A 254 10.54 -23.74 8.77
C GLY A 254 11.13 -23.41 10.14
N GLY A 255 12.31 -22.84 10.17
CA GLY A 255 12.93 -22.35 11.40
C GLY A 255 12.23 -21.12 11.95
N SER A 256 12.51 -20.80 13.19
CA SER A 256 12.02 -19.63 13.96
C SER A 256 10.54 -19.64 14.35
N MET A 257 9.66 -20.24 13.56
CA MET A 257 8.21 -20.21 13.76
C MET A 257 7.69 -21.41 14.58
N ILE A 258 8.56 -22.32 14.98
CA ILE A 258 8.25 -23.55 15.72
C ILE A 258 8.56 -23.44 17.22
N ALA A 259 7.83 -24.16 18.05
CA ALA A 259 8.18 -24.40 19.46
C ALA A 259 8.97 -25.70 19.60
N THR A 260 8.48 -26.80 19.04
CA THR A 260 9.16 -28.12 19.03
C THR A 260 9.00 -28.78 17.66
N VAL A 261 9.99 -29.59 17.29
CA VAL A 261 9.94 -30.45 16.10
C VAL A 261 10.36 -31.85 16.51
N SER A 262 9.51 -32.84 16.22
CA SER A 262 9.79 -34.24 16.43
C SER A 262 9.40 -35.05 15.18
N LEU A 263 10.26 -35.99 14.79
CA LEU A 263 9.96 -36.86 13.66
C LEU A 263 8.84 -37.86 13.97
N SER A 264 8.63 -38.21 15.27
CA SER A 264 7.61 -39.15 15.72
C SER A 264 6.31 -38.49 16.16
N GLU A 265 6.39 -37.29 16.77
CA GLU A 265 5.24 -36.59 17.36
C GLU A 265 4.75 -35.40 16.56
N GLY A 266 5.50 -35.01 15.50
CA GLY A 266 5.19 -33.84 14.66
C GLY A 266 5.75 -32.55 15.23
N THR A 267 5.15 -31.44 14.83
CA THR A 267 5.64 -30.08 15.12
C THR A 267 4.62 -29.26 15.87
N THR A 268 5.07 -28.50 16.86
CA THR A 268 4.27 -27.49 17.54
C THR A 268 4.79 -26.09 17.17
N TRP A 269 3.89 -25.10 17.20
CA TRP A 269 4.14 -23.75 16.72
C TRP A 269 4.43 -22.80 17.87
N THR A 270 5.26 -21.80 17.61
CA THR A 270 5.41 -20.67 18.54
C THR A 270 4.16 -19.79 18.53
N LYS A 271 4.07 -18.86 19.49
CA LYS A 271 2.95 -17.91 19.53
C LYS A 271 3.00 -16.92 18.36
N ALA A 272 1.86 -16.35 18.02
CA ALA A 272 1.80 -15.22 17.10
C ALA A 272 2.46 -13.97 17.75
N PRO A 273 3.03 -13.04 16.98
CA PRO A 273 3.11 -13.01 15.51
C PRO A 273 4.22 -13.89 14.91
N TRP A 274 5.17 -14.36 15.70
CA TRP A 274 6.37 -15.10 15.23
C TRP A 274 6.03 -16.42 14.54
N ARG A 275 4.87 -17.01 14.81
CA ARG A 275 4.31 -18.17 14.08
C ARG A 275 4.23 -17.92 12.57
N PHE A 276 4.09 -16.67 12.15
CA PHE A 276 3.93 -16.26 10.75
C PHE A 276 5.21 -15.72 10.11
N GLU A 277 6.33 -15.78 10.83
CA GLU A 277 7.62 -15.26 10.39
C GLU A 277 8.64 -16.39 10.29
N ALA A 278 8.48 -17.26 9.27
CA ALA A 278 9.35 -18.41 9.06
C ALA A 278 10.73 -18.01 8.51
N GLY A 279 11.78 -18.61 9.02
CA GLY A 279 13.16 -18.39 8.57
C GLY A 279 13.78 -17.09 9.10
N THR A 280 14.95 -16.76 8.58
CA THR A 280 15.63 -15.50 8.90
C THR A 280 14.89 -14.33 8.26
N PRO A 281 14.46 -13.33 9.03
CA PRO A 281 13.71 -12.19 8.48
C PRO A 281 14.61 -11.24 7.68
N ASN A 282 13.98 -10.36 6.90
CA ASN A 282 14.65 -9.23 6.25
C ASN A 282 14.99 -8.15 7.28
N THR A 283 15.98 -8.41 8.12
CA THR A 283 16.30 -7.54 9.26
C THR A 283 16.72 -6.14 8.81
N GLY A 284 17.58 -6.05 7.77
CA GLY A 284 17.97 -4.76 7.20
C GLY A 284 16.79 -3.94 6.71
N GLY A 285 15.87 -4.59 5.97
CA GLY A 285 14.64 -3.94 5.51
C GLY A 285 13.72 -3.51 6.65
N ILE A 286 13.64 -4.29 7.73
CA ILE A 286 12.89 -3.92 8.96
C ILE A 286 13.48 -2.65 9.59
N ILE A 287 14.81 -2.56 9.70
CA ILE A 287 15.49 -1.37 10.24
C ILE A 287 15.23 -0.15 9.36
N GLY A 288 15.33 -0.31 8.04
CA GLY A 288 15.00 0.76 7.09
C GLY A 288 13.52 1.21 7.18
N LEU A 289 12.59 0.27 7.33
CA LEU A 289 11.17 0.59 7.58
C LEU A 289 11.01 1.38 8.88
N GLY A 290 11.70 1.00 9.94
CA GLY A 290 11.69 1.73 11.21
C GLY A 290 12.12 3.18 11.06
N ALA A 291 13.18 3.43 10.27
CA ALA A 291 13.64 4.77 9.96
C ALA A 291 12.63 5.57 9.12
N ALA A 292 11.94 4.92 8.17
CA ALA A 292 10.88 5.56 7.38
C ALA A 292 9.68 5.97 8.27
N LEU A 293 9.24 5.09 9.15
CA LEU A 293 8.17 5.38 10.11
C LEU A 293 8.52 6.56 11.02
N GLU A 294 9.77 6.61 11.49
CA GLU A 294 10.26 7.73 12.31
C GLU A 294 10.30 9.04 11.53
N TYR A 295 10.83 9.01 10.30
CA TYR A 295 10.91 10.17 9.42
C TYR A 295 9.54 10.78 9.14
N VAL A 296 8.58 9.95 8.72
CA VAL A 296 7.21 10.41 8.42
C VAL A 296 6.49 10.90 9.67
N SER A 297 6.66 10.21 10.80
CA SER A 297 6.07 10.63 12.08
C SER A 297 6.63 11.96 12.58
N ALA A 298 7.92 12.22 12.36
CA ALA A 298 8.56 13.48 12.76
C ALA A 298 8.06 14.67 11.92
N LEU A 299 7.77 14.45 10.61
CA LEU A 299 7.16 15.48 9.77
C LEU A 299 5.67 15.70 10.12
N GLY A 300 5.01 14.67 10.62
CA GLY A 300 3.58 14.69 10.95
C GLY A 300 2.71 14.36 9.74
N LEU A 301 1.98 13.25 9.81
CA LEU A 301 1.10 12.81 8.73
C LEU A 301 -0.02 13.81 8.39
N ASN A 302 -0.50 14.59 9.38
CA ASN A 302 -1.49 15.64 9.12
C ASN A 302 -0.91 16.78 8.27
N ASN A 303 0.34 17.16 8.52
CA ASN A 303 1.03 18.20 7.73
C ASN A 303 1.27 17.70 6.29
N ILE A 304 1.67 16.43 6.14
CA ILE A 304 1.82 15.79 4.83
C ILE A 304 0.49 15.77 4.09
N ALA A 305 -0.58 15.32 4.75
CA ALA A 305 -1.92 15.24 4.16
C ALA A 305 -2.42 16.60 3.67
N GLU A 306 -2.26 17.66 4.49
CA GLU A 306 -2.65 19.02 4.13
C GLU A 306 -1.85 19.54 2.92
N TYR A 307 -0.54 19.35 2.93
CA TYR A 307 0.31 19.75 1.81
C TYR A 307 -0.06 19.03 0.52
N GLU A 308 -0.19 17.70 0.57
CA GLU A 308 -0.52 16.89 -0.61
C GLU A 308 -1.92 17.18 -1.14
N GLN A 309 -2.89 17.46 -0.27
CA GLN A 309 -4.24 17.83 -0.68
C GLN A 309 -4.25 19.17 -1.43
N ASN A 310 -3.52 20.17 -0.93
CA ASN A 310 -3.37 21.47 -1.59
C ASN A 310 -2.68 21.31 -2.95
N LEU A 311 -1.64 20.49 -3.03
CA LEU A 311 -0.94 20.19 -4.29
C LEU A 311 -1.85 19.46 -5.29
N MET A 312 -2.67 18.51 -4.79
CA MET A 312 -3.64 17.80 -5.64
C MET A 312 -4.70 18.73 -6.22
N HIS A 313 -5.28 19.62 -5.41
CA HIS A 313 -6.23 20.62 -5.90
C HIS A 313 -5.61 21.52 -6.94
N TYR A 314 -4.38 21.99 -6.71
CA TYR A 314 -3.63 22.74 -7.68
C TYR A 314 -3.43 21.97 -8.98
N ALA A 315 -2.97 20.72 -8.89
CA ALA A 315 -2.72 19.87 -10.06
C ALA A 315 -3.98 19.66 -10.90
N LEU A 316 -5.10 19.31 -10.26
CA LEU A 316 -6.36 19.10 -10.97
C LEU A 316 -6.83 20.39 -11.69
N SER A 317 -6.73 21.56 -11.03
CA SER A 317 -7.10 22.84 -11.63
C SER A 317 -6.24 23.20 -12.83
N GLN A 318 -4.91 22.95 -12.78
CA GLN A 318 -4.00 23.22 -13.88
C GLN A 318 -4.23 22.26 -15.06
N LEU A 319 -4.54 21.00 -14.78
CA LEU A 319 -4.81 19.99 -15.82
C LEU A 319 -6.08 20.26 -16.62
N GLU A 320 -7.05 21.04 -16.10
CA GLU A 320 -8.22 21.51 -16.87
C GLU A 320 -7.83 22.33 -18.10
N SER A 321 -6.66 22.94 -18.12
CA SER A 321 -6.15 23.73 -19.25
C SER A 321 -5.61 22.87 -20.40
N VAL A 322 -5.47 21.55 -20.22
CA VAL A 322 -4.93 20.65 -21.24
C VAL A 322 -6.06 20.18 -22.15
N PRO A 323 -6.03 20.51 -23.46
CA PRO A 323 -7.07 20.07 -24.38
C PRO A 323 -7.11 18.56 -24.52
N ASP A 324 -8.32 18.01 -24.70
CA ASP A 324 -8.57 16.57 -24.91
C ASP A 324 -8.03 15.64 -23.80
N LEU A 325 -7.76 16.20 -22.61
CA LEU A 325 -7.37 15.40 -21.46
C LEU A 325 -8.60 14.77 -20.79
N THR A 326 -8.60 13.45 -20.64
CA THR A 326 -9.59 12.73 -19.87
C THR A 326 -8.99 12.35 -18.51
N LEU A 327 -9.60 12.81 -17.42
CA LEU A 327 -9.25 12.44 -16.06
C LEU A 327 -10.20 11.35 -15.55
N TYR A 328 -9.65 10.34 -14.87
CA TYR A 328 -10.40 9.26 -14.25
C TYR A 328 -10.34 9.38 -12.73
N GLY A 329 -11.46 9.13 -12.06
CA GLY A 329 -11.58 9.18 -10.61
C GLY A 329 -12.28 10.43 -10.09
N PRO A 330 -12.64 10.46 -8.79
CA PRO A 330 -13.41 11.55 -8.20
C PRO A 330 -12.60 12.85 -8.12
N GLN A 331 -13.29 13.96 -7.98
CA GLN A 331 -12.64 15.28 -7.77
C GLN A 331 -11.85 15.30 -6.45
N ASN A 332 -12.44 14.77 -5.40
CA ASN A 332 -11.74 14.59 -4.12
C ASN A 332 -11.02 13.24 -4.14
N ARG A 333 -9.72 13.27 -4.37
CA ARG A 333 -8.87 12.08 -4.50
C ARG A 333 -7.55 12.24 -3.75
N LEU A 334 -6.89 11.13 -3.47
CA LEU A 334 -5.59 11.11 -2.80
C LEU A 334 -4.50 10.55 -3.72
N GLY A 335 -3.37 11.21 -3.70
CA GLY A 335 -2.08 10.73 -4.20
C GLY A 335 -1.94 10.52 -5.69
N VAL A 336 -3.00 10.17 -6.43
CA VAL A 336 -2.87 9.74 -7.84
C VAL A 336 -3.83 10.48 -8.77
N ILE A 337 -3.36 10.68 -10.01
CA ILE A 337 -4.12 11.27 -11.12
C ILE A 337 -3.97 10.33 -12.31
N ALA A 338 -5.02 9.57 -12.61
CA ALA A 338 -5.10 8.76 -13.82
C ALA A 338 -5.69 9.56 -14.97
N PHE A 339 -5.10 9.48 -16.15
CA PHE A 339 -5.52 10.25 -17.31
C PHE A 339 -5.16 9.57 -18.63
N ASN A 340 -5.85 10.00 -19.70
CA ASN A 340 -5.48 9.77 -21.09
C ASN A 340 -5.59 11.08 -21.88
N LEU A 341 -4.76 11.21 -22.92
CA LEU A 341 -4.68 12.39 -23.77
C LEU A 341 -5.23 12.06 -25.16
N GLY A 342 -6.41 12.58 -25.48
CA GLY A 342 -7.07 12.33 -26.76
C GLY A 342 -7.20 10.83 -27.09
N LYS A 343 -6.82 10.46 -28.31
CA LYS A 343 -6.80 9.06 -28.79
C LYS A 343 -5.41 8.42 -28.71
N HIS A 344 -4.42 9.14 -28.16
CA HIS A 344 -3.04 8.67 -28.12
C HIS A 344 -2.89 7.53 -27.11
N HIS A 345 -2.06 6.56 -27.48
CA HIS A 345 -1.79 5.46 -26.55
C HIS A 345 -1.04 5.98 -25.33
N ALA A 346 -1.43 5.53 -24.13
CA ALA A 346 -0.84 5.98 -22.87
C ALA A 346 0.69 5.82 -22.84
N TYR A 347 1.20 4.76 -23.44
CA TYR A 347 2.63 4.48 -23.53
C TYR A 347 3.39 5.57 -24.31
N ASP A 348 2.83 6.05 -25.41
CA ASP A 348 3.45 7.12 -26.22
C ASP A 348 3.49 8.42 -25.42
N VAL A 349 2.38 8.77 -24.76
CA VAL A 349 2.31 9.96 -23.89
C VAL A 349 3.36 9.90 -22.78
N GLY A 350 3.47 8.75 -22.09
CA GLY A 350 4.47 8.53 -21.04
C GLY A 350 5.90 8.63 -21.55
N SER A 351 6.17 8.10 -22.75
CA SER A 351 7.49 8.17 -23.40
C SER A 351 7.89 9.62 -23.75
N PHE A 352 6.95 10.43 -24.24
CA PHE A 352 7.21 11.86 -24.45
C PHE A 352 7.47 12.60 -23.13
N LEU A 353 6.71 12.30 -22.08
CA LEU A 353 6.93 12.92 -20.76
C LEU A 353 8.31 12.57 -20.20
N ASP A 354 8.77 11.34 -20.37
CA ASP A 354 10.12 10.92 -19.98
C ASP A 354 11.21 11.73 -20.66
N ASN A 355 11.04 12.03 -21.97
CA ASN A 355 11.94 12.92 -22.69
C ASN A 355 11.95 14.36 -22.14
N TYR A 356 10.92 14.76 -21.40
CA TYR A 356 10.85 16.05 -20.70
C TYR A 356 11.32 15.96 -19.23
N GLY A 357 11.90 14.84 -18.82
CA GLY A 357 12.36 14.61 -17.45
C GLY A 357 11.21 14.36 -16.45
N ILE A 358 10.03 13.98 -16.93
CA ILE A 358 8.84 13.74 -16.11
C ILE A 358 8.53 12.24 -16.06
N ALA A 359 8.73 11.65 -14.90
CA ALA A 359 8.48 10.23 -14.69
C ALA A 359 7.02 9.99 -14.25
N VAL A 360 6.25 9.38 -15.14
CA VAL A 360 4.89 8.89 -14.87
C VAL A 360 4.81 7.40 -15.17
N ARG A 361 3.78 6.73 -14.68
CA ARG A 361 3.51 5.33 -15.02
C ARG A 361 2.45 5.23 -16.11
N THR A 362 2.62 4.20 -16.97
CA THR A 362 1.65 3.87 -18.02
C THR A 362 1.31 2.38 -17.96
N GLY A 363 0.09 2.02 -18.35
CA GLY A 363 -0.36 0.66 -18.41
C GLY A 363 -1.67 0.40 -17.67
N HIS A 364 -1.87 -0.84 -17.21
CA HIS A 364 -3.07 -1.25 -16.49
C HIS A 364 -2.97 -1.08 -14.96
N HIS A 365 -1.83 -0.64 -14.45
CA HIS A 365 -1.56 -0.35 -13.02
C HIS A 365 -1.91 -1.49 -12.06
N CYS A 366 -1.78 -2.75 -12.50
CA CYS A 366 -2.23 -3.94 -11.78
C CYS A 366 -3.71 -3.90 -11.37
N ALA A 367 -4.56 -3.30 -12.24
CA ALA A 367 -6.01 -3.15 -12.07
C ALA A 367 -6.74 -3.36 -13.41
N MET A 368 -6.51 -4.51 -14.04
CA MET A 368 -7.13 -4.84 -15.33
C MET A 368 -8.66 -4.75 -15.33
N PRO A 369 -9.40 -5.20 -14.28
CA PRO A 369 -10.85 -5.06 -14.24
C PRO A 369 -11.30 -3.59 -14.31
N LEU A 370 -10.50 -2.67 -13.77
CA LEU A 370 -10.78 -1.25 -13.83
C LEU A 370 -10.57 -0.68 -15.25
N MET A 371 -9.51 -1.13 -15.95
CA MET A 371 -9.31 -0.78 -17.37
C MET A 371 -10.46 -1.27 -18.24
N ALA A 372 -10.94 -2.48 -17.99
CA ALA A 372 -12.12 -3.03 -18.68
C ALA A 372 -13.39 -2.22 -18.41
N TYR A 373 -13.59 -1.77 -17.19
CA TYR A 373 -14.73 -0.91 -16.82
C TYR A 373 -14.76 0.39 -17.63
N TYR A 374 -13.62 1.07 -17.75
CA TYR A 374 -13.50 2.32 -18.52
C TYR A 374 -13.32 2.08 -20.03
N ASN A 375 -13.27 0.83 -20.46
CA ASN A 375 -13.08 0.44 -21.87
C ASN A 375 -11.82 1.07 -22.48
N VAL A 376 -10.72 1.06 -21.75
CA VAL A 376 -9.40 1.54 -22.19
C VAL A 376 -8.36 0.45 -22.01
N PRO A 377 -7.37 0.34 -22.94
CA PRO A 377 -6.31 -0.65 -22.80
C PRO A 377 -5.30 -0.29 -21.70
N ALA A 378 -5.13 0.99 -21.43
CA ALA A 378 -4.15 1.53 -20.50
C ALA A 378 -4.48 2.98 -20.14
N MET A 379 -3.89 3.45 -19.04
CA MET A 379 -3.92 4.85 -18.61
C MET A 379 -2.50 5.33 -18.31
N CYS A 380 -2.27 6.64 -18.41
CA CYS A 380 -1.19 7.31 -17.71
C CYS A 380 -1.60 7.56 -16.26
N ARG A 381 -0.63 7.53 -15.36
CA ARG A 381 -0.84 7.86 -13.95
C ARG A 381 0.32 8.72 -13.45
N ALA A 382 0.03 9.95 -13.07
CA ALA A 382 0.90 10.78 -12.26
C ALA A 382 0.53 10.56 -10.78
N SER A 383 1.52 10.44 -9.91
CA SER A 383 1.29 10.33 -8.48
C SER A 383 2.15 11.31 -7.70
N LEU A 384 1.52 11.96 -6.73
CA LEU A 384 2.09 13.01 -5.91
C LEU A 384 2.45 12.44 -4.53
N ALA A 385 3.55 12.93 -3.99
CA ALA A 385 4.02 12.63 -2.64
C ALA A 385 4.51 13.91 -1.96
N MET A 386 4.84 13.83 -0.68
CA MET A 386 5.22 14.96 0.15
C MET A 386 6.40 15.81 -0.36
N TYR A 387 7.17 15.29 -1.31
CA TYR A 387 8.32 15.98 -1.91
C TYR A 387 8.04 16.59 -3.28
N ASN A 388 6.84 16.42 -3.84
CA ASN A 388 6.49 17.02 -5.14
C ASN A 388 6.15 18.51 -5.00
N THR A 389 6.32 19.27 -6.07
CA THR A 389 6.18 20.73 -6.07
C THR A 389 5.17 21.20 -7.11
N HIS A 390 4.70 22.44 -6.96
CA HIS A 390 3.87 23.12 -7.96
C HIS A 390 4.59 23.21 -9.30
N GLU A 391 5.90 23.48 -9.30
CA GLU A 391 6.69 23.54 -10.54
C GLU A 391 6.69 22.20 -11.29
N GLU A 392 6.77 21.06 -10.59
CA GLU A 392 6.68 19.74 -11.22
C GLU A 392 5.30 19.52 -11.86
N VAL A 393 4.22 20.02 -11.23
CA VAL A 393 2.87 20.00 -11.80
C VAL A 393 2.81 20.87 -13.05
N ASP A 394 3.36 22.09 -13.02
CA ASP A 394 3.39 23.00 -14.16
C ASP A 394 4.14 22.38 -15.34
N ARG A 395 5.24 21.67 -15.07
CA ARG A 395 5.99 20.94 -16.09
C ARG A 395 5.17 19.80 -16.70
N LEU A 396 4.41 19.05 -15.88
CA LEU A 396 3.49 18.02 -16.38
C LEU A 396 2.45 18.63 -17.33
N VAL A 397 1.79 19.71 -16.93
CA VAL A 397 0.78 20.41 -17.73
C VAL A 397 1.38 20.92 -19.05
N THR A 398 2.51 21.60 -18.98
CA THR A 398 3.23 22.11 -20.16
C THR A 398 3.65 20.96 -21.09
N GLY A 399 4.14 19.85 -20.54
CA GLY A 399 4.49 18.67 -21.28
C GLY A 399 3.31 18.07 -22.03
N LEU A 400 2.16 17.90 -21.36
CA LEU A 400 0.93 17.40 -21.97
C LEU A 400 0.40 18.31 -23.06
N GLN A 401 0.38 19.62 -22.85
CA GLN A 401 0.00 20.61 -23.88
C GLN A 401 0.92 20.54 -25.11
N ARG A 402 2.22 20.35 -24.89
CA ARG A 402 3.19 20.17 -25.98
C ARG A 402 2.94 18.88 -26.76
N ILE A 403 2.70 17.76 -26.06
CA ILE A 403 2.39 16.47 -26.69
C ILE A 403 1.09 16.59 -27.51
N HIS A 404 0.06 17.23 -26.96
CA HIS A 404 -1.19 17.46 -27.68
C HIS A 404 -0.95 18.21 -29.00
N ARG A 405 -0.13 19.25 -29.01
CA ARG A 405 0.21 20.00 -30.25
C ARG A 405 1.06 19.19 -31.24
N LEU A 406 1.86 18.27 -30.77
CA LEU A 406 2.73 17.45 -31.62
C LEU A 406 2.01 16.28 -32.27
N LEU A 407 1.05 15.70 -31.57
CA LEU A 407 0.36 14.48 -32.00
C LEU A 407 -1.06 14.75 -32.53
N GLY A 408 -1.66 15.88 -32.21
CA GLY A 408 -2.98 16.31 -32.64
C GLY A 408 -2.90 17.13 -33.89
#